data_965617b7aae426caf153d20bcc496403
#
_entry.id   965617b7aae426caf153d20bcc496403
#
_cell.length_a   1.000
_cell.length_b   1.000
_cell.length_c   1.000
_cell.angle_alpha   90.00
_cell.angle_beta   90.00
_cell.angle_gamma   90.00
#
_symmetry.space_group_name_H-M   'P 1'
#
loop_
_entity.id
_entity.type
_entity.pdbx_description
1 polymer ?
#
loop_
_entity_poly.entity_id
_entity_poly.type
_entity_poly.pdbx_seq_one_letter_code
_entity_poly.pdbx_strand_id
1 'polypeptide(L)'
;KIKNFGFLNKMVGILKNIHNVDTKILPTLPCRFDPTYDLFEFLPNARINKELKAILKGYDTSYSGKPVLLHGDFWPGNILWTKDEISGVLDWEYAAIGDPVSDLAVASLELKYDYGKRGVDRFLDLYSKNFSIDQSRLSLWLIYVSASTLFFIDEWNLEKARKNLMKREAMLTIEEEIKFLSSQ
;
A
#
# COMPACT_ATOMS: atom_id res chain seq x y z
N LYS A 1 25.72 1.72 6.09
CA LYS A 1 25.69 0.66 5.07
C LYS A 1 24.76 1.11 3.97
N ILE A 2 25.21 1.18 2.71
CA ILE A 2 24.34 1.41 1.56
C ILE A 2 23.48 0.14 1.43
N LYS A 3 22.15 0.27 1.69
CA LYS A 3 21.25 -0.86 1.49
C LYS A 3 21.17 -1.13 -0.02
N ASN A 4 21.49 -2.37 -0.41
CA ASN A 4 21.34 -2.79 -1.80
C ASN A 4 19.85 -2.96 -2.11
N PHE A 5 19.32 -2.19 -3.06
CA PHE A 5 17.93 -2.23 -3.50
C PHE A 5 17.71 -3.15 -4.71
N GLY A 6 18.68 -4.02 -5.05
CA GLY A 6 18.57 -4.92 -6.20
C GLY A 6 17.34 -5.83 -6.15
N PHE A 7 16.94 -6.26 -4.96
CA PHE A 7 15.74 -7.08 -4.76
C PHE A 7 14.43 -6.40 -5.21
N LEU A 8 14.36 -5.06 -5.17
CA LEU A 8 13.17 -4.32 -5.58
C LEU A 8 12.82 -4.52 -7.05
N ASN A 9 13.82 -4.73 -7.92
CA ASN A 9 13.54 -5.02 -9.34
C ASN A 9 12.74 -6.32 -9.49
N LYS A 10 13.10 -7.36 -8.73
CA LYS A 10 12.41 -8.66 -8.73
C LYS A 10 11.04 -8.56 -8.08
N MET A 11 10.95 -7.87 -6.94
CA MET A 11 9.70 -7.60 -6.25
C MET A 11 8.69 -6.86 -7.15
N VAL A 12 9.13 -5.79 -7.84
CA VAL A 12 8.28 -5.08 -8.80
C VAL A 12 7.93 -5.96 -9.99
N GLY A 13 8.87 -6.79 -10.48
CA GLY A 13 8.63 -7.72 -11.58
C GLY A 13 7.49 -8.70 -11.26
N ILE A 14 7.52 -9.33 -10.07
CA ILE A 14 6.46 -10.26 -9.68
C ILE A 14 5.12 -9.56 -9.43
N LEU A 15 5.11 -8.38 -8.84
CA LEU A 15 3.88 -7.60 -8.66
C LEU A 15 3.24 -7.24 -10.01
N LYS A 16 4.05 -6.84 -11.00
CA LYS A 16 3.55 -6.59 -12.35
C LYS A 16 2.96 -7.84 -12.99
N ASN A 17 3.54 -9.02 -12.76
CA ASN A 17 2.98 -10.27 -13.25
C ASN A 17 1.63 -10.57 -12.60
N ILE A 18 1.49 -10.33 -11.29
CA ILE A 18 0.22 -10.46 -10.57
C ILE A 18 -0.84 -9.54 -11.18
N HIS A 19 -0.52 -8.26 -11.35
CA HIS A 19 -1.44 -7.27 -11.92
C HIS A 19 -1.76 -7.49 -13.41
N ASN A 20 -0.98 -8.31 -14.12
CA ASN A 20 -1.23 -8.67 -15.52
C ASN A 20 -2.02 -9.97 -15.69
N VAL A 21 -2.39 -10.66 -14.61
CA VAL A 21 -3.24 -11.87 -14.70
C VAL A 21 -4.58 -11.52 -15.34
N ASP A 22 -5.04 -12.36 -16.26
CA ASP A 22 -6.40 -12.21 -16.82
C ASP A 22 -7.44 -12.53 -15.72
N THR A 23 -8.10 -11.49 -15.24
CA THR A 23 -9.08 -11.63 -14.16
C THR A 23 -10.30 -12.44 -14.53
N LYS A 24 -10.56 -12.69 -15.84
CA LYS A 24 -11.69 -13.50 -16.32
C LYS A 24 -11.56 -14.99 -16.02
N ILE A 25 -10.34 -15.45 -15.78
CA ILE A 25 -10.07 -16.88 -15.48
C ILE A 25 -10.07 -17.16 -13.98
N LEU A 26 -10.20 -16.13 -13.16
CA LEU A 26 -10.14 -16.26 -11.70
C LEU A 26 -11.53 -16.62 -11.12
N PRO A 27 -11.55 -17.27 -9.95
CA PRO A 27 -12.79 -17.42 -9.19
C PRO A 27 -13.33 -16.04 -8.78
N THR A 28 -14.55 -16.01 -8.27
CA THR A 28 -15.11 -14.79 -7.69
C THR A 28 -14.28 -14.36 -6.48
N LEU A 29 -13.71 -13.16 -6.55
CA LEU A 29 -12.93 -12.54 -5.50
C LEU A 29 -13.64 -11.27 -5.01
N PRO A 30 -13.36 -10.82 -3.79
CA PRO A 30 -13.79 -9.50 -3.31
C PRO A 30 -13.33 -8.37 -4.23
N CYS A 31 -14.02 -7.24 -4.18
CA CYS A 31 -13.63 -6.03 -4.88
C CYS A 31 -12.96 -5.04 -3.93
N ARG A 32 -11.87 -4.39 -4.40
CA ARG A 32 -11.14 -3.37 -3.64
C ARG A 32 -10.88 -2.15 -4.54
N PHE A 33 -11.85 -1.24 -4.59
CA PHE A 33 -11.81 -0.04 -5.45
C PHE A 33 -11.81 1.27 -4.68
N ASP A 34 -12.37 1.27 -3.47
CA ASP A 34 -12.62 2.48 -2.69
C ASP A 34 -11.70 2.52 -1.45
N PRO A 35 -10.71 3.43 -1.43
CA PRO A 35 -9.85 3.62 -0.27
C PRO A 35 -10.55 4.30 0.91
N THR A 36 -11.80 4.77 0.74
CA THR A 36 -12.53 5.46 1.81
C THR A 36 -13.47 4.54 2.57
N TYR A 37 -13.69 3.32 2.08
CA TYR A 37 -14.47 2.30 2.80
C TYR A 37 -13.77 1.97 4.14
N ASP A 38 -14.49 2.04 5.23
CA ASP A 38 -14.00 1.86 6.61
C ASP A 38 -12.87 2.82 7.07
N LEU A 39 -12.30 3.64 6.18
CA LEU A 39 -11.18 4.52 6.49
C LEU A 39 -11.44 5.39 7.71
N PHE A 40 -12.64 5.98 7.81
CA PHE A 40 -12.97 6.91 8.89
C PHE A 40 -13.13 6.25 10.25
N GLU A 41 -13.29 4.93 10.31
CA GLU A 41 -13.29 4.15 11.54
C GLU A 41 -11.86 3.89 12.04
N PHE A 42 -10.90 3.79 11.11
CA PHE A 42 -9.50 3.50 11.44
C PHE A 42 -8.68 4.75 11.78
N LEU A 43 -9.14 5.95 11.39
CA LEU A 43 -8.38 7.19 11.62
C LEU A 43 -8.14 7.44 13.11
N PRO A 44 -6.90 7.83 13.49
CA PRO A 44 -6.46 7.80 14.88
C PRO A 44 -7.08 8.90 15.77
N ASN A 45 -7.64 9.95 15.17
CA ASN A 45 -8.23 11.03 15.94
C ASN A 45 -9.22 11.90 15.14
N ALA A 46 -10.07 12.65 15.88
CA ALA A 46 -11.13 13.48 15.31
C ALA A 46 -10.61 14.65 14.44
N ARG A 47 -9.40 15.19 14.71
CA ARG A 47 -8.79 16.27 13.92
C ARG A 47 -8.51 15.79 12.50
N ILE A 48 -7.77 14.69 12.37
CA ILE A 48 -7.43 14.07 11.09
C ILE A 48 -8.70 13.69 10.32
N ASN A 49 -9.67 13.09 11.00
CA ASN A 49 -10.95 12.71 10.42
C ASN A 49 -11.71 13.92 9.82
N LYS A 50 -11.79 15.04 10.57
CA LYS A 50 -12.44 16.26 10.10
C LYS A 50 -11.69 16.88 8.90
N GLU A 51 -10.37 16.90 8.94
CA GLU A 51 -9.52 17.45 7.90
C GLU A 51 -9.66 16.65 6.60
N LEU A 52 -9.54 15.32 6.66
CA LEU A 52 -9.68 14.46 5.50
C LEU A 52 -11.09 14.52 4.90
N LYS A 53 -12.15 14.53 5.73
CA LYS A 53 -13.53 14.73 5.25
C LYS A 53 -13.71 16.05 4.50
N ALA A 54 -13.05 17.12 4.94
CA ALA A 54 -13.11 18.40 4.26
C ALA A 54 -12.45 18.35 2.88
N ILE A 55 -11.28 17.71 2.77
CA ILE A 55 -10.58 17.50 1.50
C ILE A 55 -11.44 16.68 0.54
N LEU A 56 -11.99 15.57 0.99
CA LEU A 56 -12.73 14.62 0.14
C LEU A 56 -14.09 15.13 -0.34
N LYS A 57 -14.61 16.23 0.19
CA LYS A 57 -15.88 16.81 -0.31
C LYS A 57 -15.86 17.21 -1.78
N GLY A 58 -14.69 17.51 -2.34
CA GLY A 58 -14.51 17.88 -3.74
C GLY A 58 -13.78 16.81 -4.57
N TYR A 59 -13.54 15.63 -3.99
CA TYR A 59 -12.72 14.60 -4.57
C TYR A 59 -13.57 13.45 -5.11
N ASP A 60 -13.34 13.05 -6.37
CA ASP A 60 -13.88 11.79 -6.89
C ASP A 60 -12.96 10.64 -6.46
N THR A 61 -13.41 9.84 -5.49
CA THR A 61 -12.68 8.66 -5.00
C THR A 61 -12.96 7.41 -5.82
N SER A 62 -13.81 7.47 -6.85
CA SER A 62 -14.13 6.33 -7.69
C SER A 62 -12.92 5.87 -8.51
N TYR A 63 -12.83 4.55 -8.72
CA TYR A 63 -11.80 3.96 -9.58
C TYR A 63 -12.35 3.72 -10.98
N SER A 64 -11.80 4.43 -11.95
CA SER A 64 -12.18 4.31 -13.38
C SER A 64 -11.17 3.53 -14.22
N GLY A 65 -10.10 3.05 -13.62
CA GLY A 65 -9.06 2.28 -14.30
C GLY A 65 -9.45 0.83 -14.59
N LYS A 66 -8.56 0.10 -15.27
CA LYS A 66 -8.72 -1.34 -15.48
C LYS A 66 -8.46 -2.08 -14.18
N PRO A 67 -9.43 -2.86 -13.65
CA PRO A 67 -9.21 -3.67 -12.46
C PRO A 67 -8.18 -4.78 -12.72
N VAL A 68 -7.37 -5.07 -11.70
CA VAL A 68 -6.35 -6.12 -11.73
C VAL A 68 -6.54 -7.11 -10.58
N LEU A 69 -5.88 -8.27 -10.67
CA LEU A 69 -5.71 -9.13 -9.50
C LEU A 69 -4.81 -8.40 -8.51
N LEU A 70 -5.26 -8.28 -7.27
CA LEU A 70 -4.50 -7.78 -6.14
C LEU A 70 -4.05 -8.94 -5.27
N HIS A 71 -2.86 -8.82 -4.72
CA HIS A 71 -2.43 -9.66 -3.61
C HIS A 71 -3.13 -9.27 -2.30
N GLY A 72 -3.28 -7.96 -2.09
CA GLY A 72 -3.96 -7.37 -0.95
C GLY A 72 -3.10 -7.18 0.30
N ASP A 73 -1.97 -7.92 0.39
CA ASP A 73 -0.93 -7.78 1.42
C ASP A 73 0.47 -8.02 0.83
N PHE A 74 0.82 -7.27 -0.22
CA PHE A 74 2.07 -7.46 -0.94
C PHE A 74 3.24 -6.69 -0.29
N TRP A 75 4.13 -7.42 0.37
CA TRP A 75 5.31 -6.85 1.01
C TRP A 75 6.48 -7.86 1.07
N PRO A 76 7.73 -7.44 1.38
CA PRO A 76 8.89 -8.33 1.36
C PRO A 76 8.77 -9.58 2.23
N GLY A 77 8.01 -9.53 3.33
CA GLY A 77 7.80 -10.68 4.23
C GLY A 77 6.95 -11.79 3.63
N ASN A 78 6.09 -11.48 2.67
CA ASN A 78 5.26 -12.46 1.95
C ASN A 78 5.92 -12.98 0.67
N ILE A 79 7.21 -12.69 0.45
CA ILE A 79 7.97 -13.16 -0.70
C ILE A 79 9.00 -14.19 -0.28
N LEU A 80 8.91 -15.40 -0.84
CA LEU A 80 9.90 -16.45 -0.65
C LEU A 80 11.06 -16.28 -1.62
N TRP A 81 12.27 -16.40 -1.08
CA TRP A 81 13.51 -16.29 -1.84
C TRP A 81 14.28 -17.59 -1.82
N THR A 82 14.72 -18.04 -2.98
CA THR A 82 15.67 -19.15 -3.12
C THR A 82 16.92 -18.61 -3.80
N LYS A 83 18.01 -18.50 -3.04
CA LYS A 83 19.20 -17.77 -3.43
C LYS A 83 18.83 -16.29 -3.69
N ASP A 84 18.98 -15.82 -4.91
CA ASP A 84 18.61 -14.43 -5.30
C ASP A 84 17.34 -14.35 -6.16
N GLU A 85 16.57 -15.46 -6.30
CA GLU A 85 15.34 -15.50 -7.10
C GLU A 85 14.10 -15.63 -6.21
N ILE A 86 12.99 -15.06 -6.68
CA ILE A 86 11.69 -15.25 -6.03
C ILE A 86 11.17 -16.65 -6.40
N SER A 87 10.91 -17.46 -5.39
CA SER A 87 10.39 -18.83 -5.53
C SER A 87 8.89 -18.94 -5.22
N GLY A 88 8.29 -17.92 -4.61
CA GLY A 88 6.86 -17.89 -4.32
C GLY A 88 6.42 -16.60 -3.68
N VAL A 89 5.11 -16.36 -3.72
CA VAL A 89 4.42 -15.30 -2.98
C VAL A 89 3.39 -15.97 -2.10
N LEU A 90 3.40 -15.65 -0.82
CA LEU A 90 2.58 -16.25 0.24
C LEU A 90 1.45 -15.32 0.65
N ASP A 91 0.50 -15.88 1.39
CA ASP A 91 -0.51 -15.13 2.13
C ASP A 91 -1.47 -14.34 1.24
N TRP A 92 -2.25 -15.09 0.46
CA TRP A 92 -3.25 -14.57 -0.47
C TRP A 92 -4.65 -14.37 0.15
N GLU A 93 -4.76 -14.37 1.47
CA GLU A 93 -6.06 -14.28 2.14
C GLU A 93 -6.81 -12.97 1.86
N TYR A 94 -6.07 -11.89 1.52
CA TYR A 94 -6.62 -10.60 1.14
C TYR A 94 -6.72 -10.39 -0.38
N ALA A 95 -6.57 -11.45 -1.17
CA ALA A 95 -6.65 -11.34 -2.63
C ALA A 95 -8.00 -10.76 -3.06
N ALA A 96 -7.94 -9.84 -4.02
CA ALA A 96 -9.11 -9.10 -4.49
C ALA A 96 -8.98 -8.74 -5.98
N ILE A 97 -10.06 -8.24 -6.57
CA ILE A 97 -10.02 -7.58 -7.86
C ILE A 97 -10.18 -6.07 -7.61
N GLY A 98 -9.26 -5.25 -8.11
CA GLY A 98 -9.38 -3.82 -7.79
C GLY A 98 -8.31 -2.91 -8.38
N ASP A 99 -8.09 -1.83 -7.63
CA ASP A 99 -7.15 -0.76 -7.94
C ASP A 99 -5.70 -1.21 -7.62
N PRO A 100 -4.81 -1.34 -8.63
CA PRO A 100 -3.43 -1.76 -8.40
C PRO A 100 -2.66 -0.88 -7.40
N VAL A 101 -3.09 0.36 -7.22
CA VAL A 101 -2.44 1.31 -6.30
C VAL A 101 -2.58 0.87 -4.85
N SER A 102 -3.59 0.06 -4.51
CA SER A 102 -3.74 -0.49 -3.15
C SER A 102 -2.58 -1.40 -2.75
N ASP A 103 -2.11 -2.28 -3.65
CA ASP A 103 -0.92 -3.11 -3.39
C ASP A 103 0.37 -2.27 -3.32
N LEU A 104 0.45 -1.20 -4.12
CA LEU A 104 1.58 -0.27 -4.05
C LEU A 104 1.64 0.44 -2.69
N ALA A 105 0.49 0.82 -2.14
CA ALA A 105 0.42 1.49 -0.84
C ALA A 105 0.87 0.56 0.29
N VAL A 106 0.39 -0.70 0.30
CA VAL A 106 0.83 -1.72 1.28
C VAL A 106 2.35 -1.91 1.19
N ALA A 107 2.88 -2.20 -0.01
CA ALA A 107 4.30 -2.39 -0.21
C ALA A 107 5.12 -1.15 0.19
N SER A 108 4.64 0.05 -0.12
CA SER A 108 5.32 1.31 0.20
C SER A 108 5.41 1.53 1.70
N LEU A 109 4.34 1.31 2.46
CA LEU A 109 4.35 1.49 3.90
C LEU A 109 5.32 0.50 4.57
N GLU A 110 5.30 -0.77 4.19
CA GLU A 110 6.22 -1.79 4.71
C GLU A 110 7.69 -1.50 4.33
N LEU A 111 7.95 -1.08 3.10
CA LEU A 111 9.28 -0.65 2.68
C LEU A 111 9.75 0.60 3.45
N LYS A 112 8.83 1.52 3.81
CA LYS A 112 9.15 2.69 4.61
C LYS A 112 9.68 2.30 5.99
N TYR A 113 9.10 1.28 6.63
CA TYR A 113 9.54 0.80 7.94
C TYR A 113 10.98 0.25 7.93
N ASP A 114 11.36 -0.47 6.89
CA ASP A 114 12.66 -1.17 6.84
C ASP A 114 13.72 -0.42 6.05
N TYR A 115 13.34 0.31 5.01
CA TYR A 115 14.25 0.94 4.05
C TYR A 115 14.13 2.46 3.98
N GLY A 116 13.11 3.04 4.67
CA GLY A 116 12.82 4.47 4.64
C GLY A 116 12.38 4.97 3.27
N LYS A 117 12.22 6.29 3.16
CA LYS A 117 11.74 6.95 1.93
C LYS A 117 12.50 6.52 0.66
N ARG A 118 13.81 6.32 0.72
CA ARG A 118 14.61 5.91 -0.45
C ARG A 118 14.20 4.55 -1.02
N GLY A 119 13.80 3.60 -0.15
CA GLY A 119 13.27 2.31 -0.58
C GLY A 119 11.94 2.45 -1.31
N VAL A 120 11.05 3.28 -0.76
CA VAL A 120 9.74 3.59 -1.34
C VAL A 120 9.90 4.28 -2.70
N ASP A 121 10.67 5.37 -2.77
CA ASP A 121 10.90 6.12 -4.01
C ASP A 121 11.43 5.20 -5.12
N ARG A 122 12.39 4.32 -4.78
CA ARG A 122 12.94 3.36 -5.74
C ARG A 122 11.93 2.32 -6.20
N PHE A 123 11.09 1.82 -5.31
CA PHE A 123 10.04 0.85 -5.63
C PHE A 123 9.01 1.46 -6.59
N LEU A 124 8.50 2.66 -6.27
CA LEU A 124 7.52 3.37 -7.10
C LEU A 124 8.11 3.77 -8.46
N ASP A 125 9.36 4.25 -8.51
CA ASP A 125 10.08 4.54 -9.76
C ASP A 125 10.18 3.31 -10.67
N LEU A 126 10.50 2.15 -10.12
CA LEU A 126 10.57 0.91 -10.89
C LEU A 126 9.21 0.45 -11.41
N TYR A 127 8.15 0.62 -10.63
CA TYR A 127 6.80 0.26 -11.05
C TYR A 127 6.29 1.23 -12.14
N SER A 128 6.50 2.53 -11.96
CA SER A 128 6.00 3.59 -12.85
C SER A 128 6.59 3.55 -14.28
N LYS A 129 7.68 2.81 -14.50
CA LYS A 129 8.25 2.65 -15.84
C LYS A 129 7.32 2.00 -16.87
N ASN A 130 6.34 1.23 -16.42
CA ASN A 130 5.42 0.51 -17.29
C ASN A 130 3.93 0.82 -16.98
N PHE A 131 3.63 1.40 -15.82
CA PHE A 131 2.28 1.68 -15.37
C PHE A 131 2.22 3.08 -14.78
N SER A 132 1.25 3.88 -15.19
CA SER A 132 1.01 5.18 -14.57
C SER A 132 0.50 4.99 -13.14
N ILE A 133 0.99 5.81 -12.22
CA ILE A 133 0.52 5.85 -10.83
C ILE A 133 -0.21 7.17 -10.64
N ASP A 134 -1.49 7.10 -10.33
CA ASP A 134 -2.25 8.26 -9.86
C ASP A 134 -1.79 8.59 -8.44
N GLN A 135 -1.13 9.73 -8.28
CA GLN A 135 -0.53 10.14 -7.01
C GLN A 135 -1.58 10.44 -5.94
N SER A 136 -2.72 11.00 -6.33
CA SER A 136 -3.80 11.30 -5.38
C SER A 136 -4.45 10.02 -4.87
N ARG A 137 -4.63 9.04 -5.73
CA ARG A 137 -5.09 7.71 -5.30
C ARG A 137 -4.07 6.99 -4.44
N LEU A 138 -2.78 7.10 -4.78
CA LEU A 138 -1.71 6.54 -3.93
C LEU A 138 -1.75 7.16 -2.53
N SER A 139 -1.91 8.48 -2.44
CA SER A 139 -2.05 9.16 -1.15
C SER A 139 -3.24 8.66 -0.34
N LEU A 140 -4.41 8.49 -0.97
CA LEU A 140 -5.60 7.96 -0.30
C LEU A 140 -5.39 6.53 0.20
N TRP A 141 -4.80 5.65 -0.62
CA TRP A 141 -4.47 4.29 -0.20
C TRP A 141 -3.39 4.25 0.89
N LEU A 142 -2.39 5.13 0.83
CA LEU A 142 -1.38 5.26 1.90
C LEU A 142 -2.00 5.71 3.22
N ILE A 143 -2.95 6.65 3.20
CA ILE A 143 -3.72 7.03 4.38
C ILE A 143 -4.51 5.84 4.91
N TYR A 144 -5.19 5.08 4.03
CA TYR A 144 -5.98 3.91 4.41
C TYR A 144 -5.12 2.84 5.09
N VAL A 145 -4.03 2.40 4.46
CA VAL A 145 -3.18 1.34 5.02
C VAL A 145 -2.47 1.79 6.29
N SER A 146 -2.12 3.07 6.39
CA SER A 146 -1.52 3.64 7.61
C SER A 146 -2.53 3.71 8.76
N ALA A 147 -3.77 4.12 8.49
CA ALA A 147 -4.84 4.17 9.48
C ALA A 147 -5.20 2.75 9.95
N SER A 148 -5.34 1.79 9.05
CA SER A 148 -5.55 0.39 9.34
C SER A 148 -4.42 -0.18 10.22
N THR A 149 -3.15 0.11 9.87
CA THR A 149 -2.01 -0.28 10.72
C THR A 149 -2.15 0.27 12.14
N LEU A 150 -2.46 1.56 12.31
CA LEU A 150 -2.62 2.16 13.64
C LEU A 150 -3.77 1.54 14.43
N PHE A 151 -4.82 1.14 13.76
CA PHE A 151 -6.01 0.56 14.38
C PHE A 151 -5.75 -0.87 14.89
N PHE A 152 -5.09 -1.71 14.09
CA PHE A 152 -4.91 -3.14 14.39
C PHE A 152 -3.57 -3.51 15.03
N ILE A 153 -2.56 -2.64 15.02
CA ILE A 153 -1.18 -2.99 15.40
C ILE A 153 -1.04 -3.50 16.84
N ASP A 154 -1.92 -3.11 17.75
CA ASP A 154 -1.84 -3.56 19.13
C ASP A 154 -2.27 -5.04 19.30
N GLU A 155 -3.05 -5.57 18.36
CA GLU A 155 -3.44 -6.98 18.27
C GLU A 155 -2.32 -7.86 17.71
N TRP A 156 -1.36 -7.25 16.97
CA TRP A 156 -0.26 -8.00 16.35
C TRP A 156 0.79 -8.41 17.38
N ASN A 157 1.27 -9.65 17.28
CA ASN A 157 2.32 -10.17 18.13
C ASN A 157 3.72 -9.69 17.69
N LEU A 158 3.97 -8.38 17.84
CA LEU A 158 5.22 -7.72 17.48
C LEU A 158 5.96 -7.20 18.71
N GLU A 159 7.28 -7.13 18.63
CA GLU A 159 8.09 -6.48 19.64
C GLU A 159 7.74 -5.00 19.80
N LYS A 160 7.81 -4.49 21.02
CA LYS A 160 7.47 -3.08 21.36
C LYS A 160 8.22 -2.06 20.50
N ALA A 161 9.51 -2.31 20.25
CA ALA A 161 10.33 -1.42 19.41
C ALA A 161 9.79 -1.34 17.97
N ARG A 162 9.41 -2.49 17.39
CA ARG A 162 8.81 -2.57 16.04
C ARG A 162 7.46 -1.87 16.01
N LYS A 163 6.57 -2.15 16.97
CA LYS A 163 5.26 -1.46 17.08
C LYS A 163 5.41 0.06 17.13
N ASN A 164 6.35 0.56 17.96
CA ASN A 164 6.58 2.00 18.08
C ASN A 164 7.09 2.63 16.77
N LEU A 165 7.99 1.94 16.06
CA LEU A 165 8.46 2.37 14.74
C LEU A 165 7.30 2.46 13.75
N MET A 166 6.52 1.39 13.63
CA MET A 166 5.40 1.32 12.69
C MET A 166 4.33 2.37 12.99
N LYS A 167 3.95 2.54 14.26
CA LYS A 167 3.01 3.60 14.69
C LYS A 167 3.50 4.99 14.29
N ARG A 168 4.78 5.28 14.52
CA ARG A 168 5.36 6.59 14.16
C ARG A 168 5.35 6.81 12.65
N GLU A 169 5.83 5.86 11.88
CA GLU A 169 5.90 6.00 10.42
C GLU A 169 4.50 6.05 9.78
N ALA A 170 3.55 5.25 10.27
CA ALA A 170 2.17 5.31 9.82
C ALA A 170 1.53 6.68 10.10
N MET A 171 1.73 7.23 11.30
CA MET A 171 1.23 8.58 11.62
C MET A 171 1.84 9.65 10.73
N LEU A 172 3.17 9.62 10.54
CA LEU A 172 3.87 10.54 9.65
C LEU A 172 3.35 10.43 8.20
N THR A 173 3.10 9.21 7.73
CA THR A 173 2.53 9.00 6.39
C THR A 173 1.15 9.64 6.26
N ILE A 174 0.26 9.45 7.22
CA ILE A 174 -1.07 10.12 7.19
C ILE A 174 -0.92 11.63 7.10
N GLU A 175 -0.05 12.23 7.89
CA GLU A 175 0.13 13.70 7.92
C GLU A 175 0.76 14.22 6.61
N GLU A 176 1.74 13.50 6.05
CA GLU A 176 2.38 13.82 4.77
C GLU A 176 1.37 13.78 3.62
N GLU A 177 0.56 12.71 3.56
CA GLU A 177 -0.39 12.49 2.46
C GLU A 177 -1.62 13.42 2.55
N ILE A 178 -2.10 13.74 3.74
CA ILE A 178 -3.13 14.77 3.94
C ILE A 178 -2.63 16.14 3.45
N LYS A 179 -1.39 16.49 3.78
CA LYS A 179 -0.79 17.75 3.32
C LYS A 179 -0.66 17.78 1.80
N PHE A 180 -0.26 16.67 1.18
CA PHE A 180 -0.19 16.55 -0.28
C PHE A 180 -1.57 16.75 -0.91
N LEU A 181 -2.60 16.04 -0.46
CA LEU A 181 -3.96 16.16 -0.98
C LEU A 181 -4.55 17.58 -0.79
N SER A 182 -4.20 18.25 0.30
CA SER A 182 -4.65 19.63 0.56
C SER A 182 -4.02 20.65 -0.38
N SER A 183 -2.94 20.32 -1.08
CA SER A 183 -2.20 21.20 -1.98
C SER A 183 -2.59 21.02 -3.47
N GLN A 184 -3.49 20.07 -3.78
CA GLN A 184 -3.98 19.81 -5.13
C GLN A 184 -5.21 20.68 -5.45
#